data_c4a1069fd73be6666b3cc47dc558d82f
#
_entry.id   c4a1069fd73be6666b3cc47dc558d82f
#
_cell.length_a   1.000
_cell.length_b   1.000
_cell.length_c   1.000
_cell.angle_alpha   90.00
_cell.angle_beta   90.00
_cell.angle_gamma   90.00
#
_symmetry.space_group_name_H-M   'P 1'
#
loop_
_entity.id
_entity.type
_entity.pdbx_description
1 polymer ?
#
loop_
_entity_poly.entity_id
_entity_poly.type
_entity_poly.pdbx_seq_one_letter_code
_entity_poly.pdbx_strand_id
1 'polypeptide(L)'
;MNNEKNNSTQNKRKKRSKKKNKKSWKTVMKFLVFQILFIGITSPFLIFYGPFENVRDTIVGAAMTTLNHKYIATLFLSNEKINEILSSHKVEDIEQDNKNSDIKLPISHDDTIERYNVSSPGKFKGYMLVIKEPRRLMVGYTEKFGVEGQLTSQIARSNDAVAAINGGGFPDESTGWTGTGATPTGVIIHNGEIKFDAIKNEETKVDTMAFTKEGRLLVGKYNIKELKELKVTEALSFGPPLVVNGKPTITSGDGGWGVAPRTAIGQRRDGAIVMLVIDGRQVSSLGATLREVQDLLIEKGVVNATNLDGGSSSTMYLNGEVINNPANSLGERAVPSVVYVK
;
A
#
# COMPACT_ATOMS: atom_id res chain seq x y z
N MET A 1 -57.40 -57.39 11.08
CA MET A 1 -56.00 -57.86 11.16
C MET A 1 -55.08 -57.38 10.04
N ASN A 2 -55.46 -56.40 9.18
CA ASN A 2 -54.64 -56.01 8.04
C ASN A 2 -53.91 -54.63 8.22
N ASN A 3 -54.17 -53.87 9.30
CA ASN A 3 -53.59 -52.56 9.49
C ASN A 3 -52.22 -52.53 10.23
N GLU A 4 -51.91 -53.53 11.05
CA GLU A 4 -50.62 -53.52 11.80
C GLU A 4 -49.43 -53.98 10.96
N LYS A 5 -49.62 -54.80 9.95
CA LYS A 5 -48.50 -55.20 9.05
C LYS A 5 -48.02 -54.09 8.12
N ASN A 6 -48.89 -53.17 7.70
CA ASN A 6 -48.53 -52.08 6.83
C ASN A 6 -47.71 -50.95 7.58
N ASN A 7 -48.02 -50.72 8.87
CA ASN A 7 -47.27 -49.74 9.67
C ASN A 7 -45.86 -50.22 10.03
N SER A 8 -45.67 -51.56 10.23
CA SER A 8 -44.32 -52.07 10.54
C SER A 8 -43.37 -52.02 9.33
N THR A 9 -43.90 -52.18 8.12
CA THR A 9 -43.14 -52.16 6.87
C THR A 9 -42.75 -50.73 6.47
N GLN A 10 -43.65 -49.75 6.69
CA GLN A 10 -43.34 -48.34 6.43
C GLN A 10 -42.29 -47.79 7.43
N ASN A 11 -42.37 -48.16 8.72
CA ASN A 11 -41.39 -47.78 9.70
C ASN A 11 -39.98 -48.37 9.46
N LYS A 12 -39.90 -49.61 8.97
CA LYS A 12 -38.61 -50.21 8.57
C LYS A 12 -38.00 -49.57 7.33
N ARG A 13 -38.81 -49.12 6.34
CA ARG A 13 -38.34 -48.40 5.17
C ARG A 13 -37.84 -47.01 5.53
N LYS A 14 -38.54 -46.25 6.39
CA LYS A 14 -38.11 -44.92 6.87
C LYS A 14 -36.79 -44.98 7.67
N LYS A 15 -36.60 -46.01 8.53
CA LYS A 15 -35.34 -46.19 9.25
C LYS A 15 -34.14 -46.53 8.35
N ARG A 16 -34.36 -47.32 7.28
CA ARG A 16 -33.31 -47.64 6.31
C ARG A 16 -32.90 -46.43 5.46
N SER A 17 -33.84 -45.58 5.05
CA SER A 17 -33.54 -44.37 4.27
C SER A 17 -32.73 -43.33 5.10
N LYS A 18 -33.08 -43.11 6.38
CA LYS A 18 -32.32 -42.24 7.27
C LYS A 18 -30.88 -42.74 7.55
N LYS A 19 -30.67 -44.06 7.60
CA LYS A 19 -29.34 -44.62 7.83
C LYS A 19 -28.45 -44.53 6.60
N LYS A 20 -29.02 -44.60 5.40
CA LYS A 20 -28.31 -44.44 4.12
C LYS A 20 -27.83 -42.98 3.93
N ASN A 21 -28.67 -42.03 4.26
CA ASN A 21 -28.31 -40.61 4.16
C ASN A 21 -27.20 -40.20 5.14
N LYS A 22 -27.18 -40.70 6.38
CA LYS A 22 -26.10 -40.43 7.34
C LYS A 22 -24.73 -40.98 6.89
N LYS A 23 -24.72 -42.14 6.21
CA LYS A 23 -23.48 -42.76 5.72
C LYS A 23 -22.95 -42.02 4.50
N SER A 24 -23.81 -41.53 3.63
CA SER A 24 -23.48 -40.70 2.47
C SER A 24 -22.88 -39.33 2.90
N TRP A 25 -23.49 -38.65 3.86
CA TRP A 25 -22.97 -37.38 4.37
C TRP A 25 -21.57 -37.51 4.99
N LYS A 26 -21.30 -38.52 5.79
CA LYS A 26 -19.97 -38.79 6.34
C LYS A 26 -18.92 -39.04 5.26
N THR A 27 -19.29 -39.69 4.19
CA THR A 27 -18.39 -39.95 3.06
C THR A 27 -18.10 -38.67 2.29
N VAL A 28 -19.11 -37.82 2.07
CA VAL A 28 -18.93 -36.47 1.46
C VAL A 28 -18.03 -35.60 2.33
N MET A 29 -18.25 -35.56 3.65
CA MET A 29 -17.39 -34.78 4.56
C MET A 29 -15.93 -35.27 4.53
N LYS A 30 -15.70 -36.59 4.54
CA LYS A 30 -14.33 -37.13 4.42
C LYS A 30 -13.66 -36.75 3.10
N PHE A 31 -14.43 -36.78 2.02
CA PHE A 31 -13.94 -36.38 0.70
C PHE A 31 -13.61 -34.88 0.66
N LEU A 32 -14.43 -33.99 1.24
CA LEU A 32 -14.16 -32.57 1.34
C LEU A 32 -12.93 -32.30 2.18
N VAL A 33 -12.77 -32.97 3.33
CA VAL A 33 -11.56 -32.84 4.15
C VAL A 33 -10.32 -33.29 3.39
N PHE A 34 -10.41 -34.42 2.69
CA PHE A 34 -9.31 -34.90 1.84
C PHE A 34 -8.97 -33.89 0.75
N GLN A 35 -9.95 -33.32 0.07
CA GLN A 35 -9.74 -32.30 -0.96
C GLN A 35 -9.06 -31.05 -0.39
N ILE A 36 -9.49 -30.55 0.77
CA ILE A 36 -8.89 -29.38 1.43
C ILE A 36 -7.42 -29.67 1.78
N LEU A 37 -7.15 -30.84 2.36
CA LEU A 37 -5.78 -31.24 2.70
C LEU A 37 -4.91 -31.42 1.44
N PHE A 38 -5.46 -32.09 0.41
CA PHE A 38 -4.76 -32.28 -0.86
C PHE A 38 -4.42 -30.96 -1.53
N ILE A 39 -5.39 -30.03 -1.64
CA ILE A 39 -5.17 -28.69 -2.19
C ILE A 39 -4.16 -27.92 -1.33
N GLY A 40 -4.31 -27.96 0.01
CA GLY A 40 -3.39 -27.27 0.91
C GLY A 40 -1.94 -27.72 0.80
N ILE A 41 -1.71 -29.02 0.54
CA ILE A 41 -0.35 -29.56 0.37
C ILE A 41 0.18 -29.31 -1.04
N THR A 42 -0.65 -29.48 -2.07
CA THR A 42 -0.18 -29.44 -3.46
C THR A 42 -0.10 -28.02 -4.03
N SER A 43 -0.97 -27.08 -3.58
CA SER A 43 -1.01 -25.73 -4.13
C SER A 43 0.31 -24.94 -3.95
N PRO A 44 1.05 -24.99 -2.83
CA PRO A 44 2.34 -24.32 -2.73
C PRO A 44 3.34 -24.82 -3.79
N PHE A 45 3.45 -26.14 -3.99
CA PHE A 45 4.33 -26.68 -5.01
C PHE A 45 3.92 -26.26 -6.42
N LEU A 46 2.64 -26.22 -6.70
CA LEU A 46 2.13 -25.76 -7.99
C LEU A 46 2.40 -24.29 -8.23
N ILE A 47 2.30 -23.45 -7.20
CA ILE A 47 2.58 -22.01 -7.26
C ILE A 47 4.08 -21.76 -7.46
N PHE A 48 4.95 -22.37 -6.63
CA PHE A 48 6.37 -22.06 -6.64
C PHE A 48 7.18 -22.74 -7.76
N TYR A 49 6.73 -23.92 -8.24
CA TYR A 49 7.44 -24.72 -9.24
C TYR A 49 6.64 -24.98 -10.51
N GLY A 50 5.35 -24.59 -10.54
CA GLY A 50 4.48 -24.74 -11.71
C GLY A 50 4.61 -23.57 -12.71
N PRO A 51 3.76 -23.56 -13.75
CA PRO A 51 3.83 -22.57 -14.84
C PRO A 51 3.22 -21.20 -14.50
N PHE A 52 2.96 -20.92 -13.23
CA PHE A 52 2.29 -19.67 -12.78
C PHE A 52 3.31 -18.61 -12.33
N GLU A 53 4.26 -18.25 -13.20
CA GLU A 53 5.36 -17.34 -12.87
C GLU A 53 4.87 -16.01 -12.28
N ASN A 54 3.88 -15.36 -12.91
CA ASN A 54 3.34 -14.08 -12.41
C ASN A 54 2.76 -14.20 -10.99
N VAL A 55 2.10 -15.33 -10.67
CA VAL A 55 1.54 -15.56 -9.33
C VAL A 55 2.65 -15.81 -8.32
N ARG A 56 3.63 -16.63 -8.69
CA ARG A 56 4.84 -16.90 -7.88
C ARG A 56 5.55 -15.59 -7.55
N ASP A 57 5.85 -14.80 -8.57
CA ASP A 57 6.65 -13.57 -8.45
C ASP A 57 5.92 -12.51 -7.62
N THR A 58 4.60 -12.38 -7.79
CA THR A 58 3.76 -11.53 -6.93
C THR A 58 3.79 -11.98 -5.46
N ILE A 59 3.71 -13.29 -5.20
CA ILE A 59 3.75 -13.84 -3.83
C ILE A 59 5.16 -13.63 -3.23
N VAL A 60 6.21 -13.90 -4.00
CA VAL A 60 7.61 -13.67 -3.57
C VAL A 60 7.82 -12.19 -3.23
N GLY A 61 7.41 -11.28 -4.11
CA GLY A 61 7.51 -9.83 -3.87
C GLY A 61 6.78 -9.42 -2.60
N ALA A 62 5.52 -9.85 -2.44
CA ALA A 62 4.73 -9.55 -1.25
C ALA A 62 5.37 -10.13 0.04
N ALA A 63 5.88 -11.36 -0.01
CA ALA A 63 6.51 -11.99 1.15
C ALA A 63 7.81 -11.31 1.56
N MET A 64 8.65 -10.93 0.59
CA MET A 64 9.97 -10.35 0.85
C MET A 64 9.93 -8.89 1.30
N THR A 65 8.85 -8.17 0.98
CA THR A 65 8.62 -6.78 1.45
C THR A 65 7.98 -6.70 2.84
N THR A 66 7.55 -7.82 3.41
CA THR A 66 7.03 -7.89 4.78
C THR A 66 8.09 -8.43 5.74
N LEU A 67 8.15 -7.90 6.96
CA LEU A 67 9.12 -8.34 7.96
C LEU A 67 8.88 -9.79 8.42
N ASN A 68 7.62 -10.20 8.52
CA ASN A 68 7.20 -11.42 9.19
C ASN A 68 6.82 -12.58 8.26
N HIS A 69 6.74 -12.38 6.94
CA HIS A 69 6.24 -13.40 6.02
C HIS A 69 7.29 -13.91 5.02
N LYS A 70 8.56 -13.54 5.18
CA LYS A 70 9.67 -13.98 4.30
C LYS A 70 9.74 -15.50 4.17
N TYR A 71 9.36 -16.23 5.23
CA TYR A 71 9.36 -17.69 5.25
C TYR A 71 8.45 -18.30 4.15
N ILE A 72 7.42 -17.58 3.67
CA ILE A 72 6.55 -18.05 2.58
C ILE A 72 7.36 -18.27 1.29
N ALA A 73 8.35 -17.44 1.02
CA ALA A 73 9.23 -17.60 -0.14
C ALA A 73 10.43 -18.50 0.19
N THR A 74 11.10 -18.29 1.33
CA THR A 74 12.35 -18.96 1.67
C THR A 74 12.18 -20.46 2.00
N LEU A 75 10.98 -20.93 2.31
CA LEU A 75 10.69 -22.36 2.46
C LEU A 75 10.71 -23.14 1.14
N PHE A 76 10.43 -22.45 0.01
CA PHE A 76 10.25 -23.08 -1.29
C PHE A 76 11.35 -22.72 -2.30
N LEU A 77 11.96 -21.54 -2.17
CA LEU A 77 12.93 -21.02 -3.14
C LEU A 77 14.27 -20.72 -2.48
N SER A 78 15.35 -20.93 -3.25
CA SER A 78 16.69 -20.49 -2.82
C SER A 78 16.81 -18.96 -2.86
N ASN A 79 17.77 -18.42 -2.10
CA ASN A 79 18.02 -16.97 -2.08
C ASN A 79 18.41 -16.44 -3.47
N GLU A 80 19.13 -17.24 -4.27
CA GLU A 80 19.51 -16.88 -5.65
C GLU A 80 18.26 -16.71 -6.51
N LYS A 81 17.29 -17.66 -6.42
CA LYS A 81 16.05 -17.60 -7.21
C LYS A 81 15.14 -16.46 -6.75
N ILE A 82 15.07 -16.21 -5.45
CA ILE A 82 14.35 -15.05 -4.89
C ILE A 82 14.95 -13.75 -5.43
N ASN A 83 16.29 -13.61 -5.41
CA ASN A 83 16.97 -12.42 -5.92
C ASN A 83 16.79 -12.24 -7.43
N GLU A 84 16.81 -13.34 -8.20
CA GLU A 84 16.51 -13.30 -9.64
C GLU A 84 15.08 -12.74 -9.89
N ILE A 85 14.09 -13.27 -9.18
CA ILE A 85 12.71 -12.81 -9.27
C ILE A 85 12.62 -11.32 -8.91
N LEU A 86 13.13 -10.91 -7.76
CA LEU A 86 13.08 -9.52 -7.32
C LEU A 86 13.81 -8.59 -8.29
N SER A 87 14.90 -9.04 -8.90
CA SER A 87 15.65 -8.25 -9.86
C SER A 87 14.94 -8.06 -11.21
N SER A 88 14.06 -8.99 -11.59
CA SER A 88 13.27 -8.89 -12.83
C SER A 88 12.10 -7.89 -12.72
N HIS A 89 11.74 -7.47 -11.50
CA HIS A 89 10.65 -6.54 -11.20
C HIS A 89 11.16 -5.16 -10.76
N LYS A 90 12.31 -4.74 -11.26
CA LYS A 90 12.96 -3.48 -10.84
C LYS A 90 12.14 -2.25 -11.22
N VAL A 91 12.13 -1.30 -10.29
CA VAL A 91 11.77 0.09 -10.56
C VAL A 91 13.00 0.78 -11.18
N GLU A 92 12.83 1.41 -12.33
CA GLU A 92 13.90 2.14 -13.00
C GLU A 92 14.24 3.41 -12.22
N ASP A 93 15.54 3.67 -12.06
CA ASP A 93 16.03 4.88 -11.41
C ASP A 93 16.09 6.01 -12.45
N ILE A 94 15.04 6.83 -12.50
CA ILE A 94 14.91 7.97 -13.42
C ILE A 94 15.11 9.25 -12.61
N GLU A 95 16.04 10.09 -13.04
CA GLU A 95 16.27 11.39 -12.44
C GLU A 95 15.18 12.40 -12.87
N GLN A 96 14.61 13.14 -11.92
CA GLN A 96 13.62 14.17 -12.23
C GLN A 96 14.31 15.41 -12.82
N ASP A 97 13.81 15.88 -13.96
CA ASP A 97 14.26 17.15 -14.55
C ASP A 97 13.60 18.33 -13.81
N ASN A 98 14.35 18.89 -12.85
CA ASN A 98 13.88 20.00 -12.05
C ASN A 98 13.98 21.37 -12.77
N LYS A 99 14.69 21.44 -13.91
CA LYS A 99 14.93 22.70 -14.65
C LYS A 99 13.90 22.89 -15.76
N ASN A 100 13.53 21.81 -16.48
CA ASN A 100 12.64 21.87 -17.64
C ASN A 100 11.29 21.16 -17.37
N SER A 101 10.77 21.33 -16.18
CA SER A 101 9.52 20.68 -15.80
C SER A 101 8.31 21.25 -16.56
N ASP A 102 7.53 20.36 -17.19
CA ASP A 102 6.26 20.66 -17.88
C ASP A 102 5.10 21.05 -16.94
N ILE A 103 5.34 21.08 -15.63
CA ILE A 103 4.31 21.37 -14.62
C ILE A 103 4.03 22.87 -14.61
N LYS A 104 2.79 23.24 -14.87
CA LYS A 104 2.26 24.60 -14.78
C LYS A 104 1.63 24.82 -13.43
N LEU A 105 2.37 25.43 -12.52
CA LEU A 105 1.82 25.75 -11.20
C LEU A 105 0.71 26.79 -11.30
N PRO A 106 -0.37 26.70 -10.48
CA PRO A 106 -1.50 27.62 -10.53
C PRO A 106 -1.05 29.03 -10.14
N ILE A 107 -1.48 30.02 -10.94
CA ILE A 107 -1.24 31.44 -10.69
C ILE A 107 -2.23 31.99 -9.66
N SER A 108 -3.49 31.57 -9.77
CA SER A 108 -4.57 31.92 -8.83
C SER A 108 -4.74 30.83 -7.78
N HIS A 109 -5.07 31.24 -6.57
CA HIS A 109 -5.39 30.34 -5.49
C HIS A 109 -6.72 29.63 -5.73
N ASP A 110 -6.76 28.29 -5.53
CA ASP A 110 -7.96 27.46 -5.68
C ASP A 110 -8.03 26.41 -4.57
N ASP A 111 -8.88 26.61 -3.59
CA ASP A 111 -9.04 25.70 -2.44
C ASP A 111 -9.77 24.40 -2.74
N THR A 112 -10.17 24.17 -3.98
CA THR A 112 -10.97 23.01 -4.37
C THR A 112 -10.20 21.71 -4.12
N ILE A 113 -10.87 20.78 -3.43
CA ILE A 113 -10.48 19.39 -3.30
C ILE A 113 -11.57 18.52 -3.92
N GLU A 114 -11.23 17.84 -5.01
CA GLU A 114 -12.12 16.89 -5.66
C GLU A 114 -11.89 15.49 -5.09
N ARG A 115 -12.97 14.75 -4.77
CA ARG A 115 -12.88 13.36 -4.30
C ARG A 115 -13.44 12.41 -5.34
N TYR A 116 -12.68 11.34 -5.59
CA TYR A 116 -13.05 10.26 -6.49
C TYR A 116 -12.94 8.91 -5.79
N ASN A 117 -13.88 8.01 -6.07
CA ASN A 117 -13.72 6.59 -5.77
C ASN A 117 -12.97 5.94 -6.94
N VAL A 118 -11.98 5.13 -6.63
CA VAL A 118 -11.23 4.36 -7.62
C VAL A 118 -11.43 2.87 -7.36
N SER A 119 -11.53 2.07 -8.40
CA SER A 119 -11.70 0.63 -8.24
C SER A 119 -11.26 -0.14 -9.46
N SER A 120 -10.78 -1.37 -9.23
CA SER A 120 -10.60 -2.39 -10.24
C SER A 120 -11.47 -3.59 -9.85
N PRO A 121 -12.46 -3.98 -10.67
CA PRO A 121 -13.38 -5.06 -10.33
C PRO A 121 -12.66 -6.36 -9.93
N GLY A 122 -13.02 -6.92 -8.78
CA GLY A 122 -12.42 -8.15 -8.25
C GLY A 122 -11.01 -7.99 -7.67
N LYS A 123 -10.41 -6.80 -7.71
CA LYS A 123 -9.05 -6.56 -7.21
C LYS A 123 -9.03 -5.57 -6.04
N PHE A 124 -9.38 -4.31 -6.29
CA PHE A 124 -9.28 -3.28 -5.24
C PHE A 124 -10.36 -2.20 -5.33
N LYS A 125 -10.53 -1.52 -4.19
CA LYS A 125 -11.23 -0.26 -4.01
C LYS A 125 -10.29 0.75 -3.38
N GLY A 126 -10.52 2.03 -3.61
CA GLY A 126 -9.72 3.08 -3.04
C GLY A 126 -10.33 4.45 -3.24
N TYR A 127 -9.60 5.45 -2.80
CA TYR A 127 -10.00 6.86 -2.82
C TYR A 127 -8.87 7.71 -3.38
N MET A 128 -9.27 8.71 -4.14
CA MET A 128 -8.36 9.69 -4.72
C MET A 128 -8.87 11.09 -4.39
N LEU A 129 -7.96 11.96 -3.94
CA LEU A 129 -8.21 13.39 -3.79
C LEU A 129 -7.35 14.13 -4.80
N VAL A 130 -7.95 15.11 -5.47
CA VAL A 130 -7.24 16.04 -6.36
C VAL A 130 -7.29 17.42 -5.72
N ILE A 131 -6.15 17.93 -5.31
CA ILE A 131 -5.96 19.20 -4.62
C ILE A 131 -5.45 20.21 -5.65
N LYS A 132 -6.23 21.25 -5.92
CA LYS A 132 -5.91 22.25 -6.95
C LYS A 132 -4.77 23.19 -6.54
N GLU A 133 -4.65 23.49 -5.26
CA GLU A 133 -3.63 24.37 -4.71
C GLU A 133 -2.48 23.57 -4.09
N PRO A 134 -1.37 23.36 -4.81
CA PRO A 134 -0.25 22.55 -4.32
C PRO A 134 0.50 23.19 -3.14
N ARG A 135 0.42 24.51 -2.95
CA ARG A 135 1.10 25.22 -1.85
C ARG A 135 0.46 24.96 -0.47
N ARG A 136 -0.71 24.29 -0.43
CA ARG A 136 -1.36 23.84 0.80
C ARG A 136 -0.80 22.52 1.35
N LEU A 137 0.07 21.84 0.56
CA LEU A 137 0.62 20.53 0.94
C LEU A 137 1.73 20.72 1.95
N MET A 138 1.62 20.05 3.08
CA MET A 138 2.58 20.08 4.18
C MET A 138 2.87 18.68 4.70
N VAL A 139 4.02 18.51 5.36
CA VAL A 139 4.40 17.28 6.05
C VAL A 139 4.14 17.45 7.55
N GLY A 140 3.24 16.59 8.08
CA GLY A 140 3.03 16.45 9.52
C GLY A 140 3.84 15.28 10.08
N TYR A 141 4.12 15.32 11.37
CA TYR A 141 4.92 14.29 12.02
C TYR A 141 4.51 14.12 13.49
N THR A 142 4.87 12.98 14.08
CA THR A 142 4.65 12.74 15.50
C THR A 142 5.50 13.69 16.35
N GLU A 143 4.92 14.26 17.38
CA GLU A 143 5.63 15.11 18.34
C GLU A 143 6.65 14.33 19.21
N LYS A 144 6.56 12.99 19.20
CA LYS A 144 7.32 12.10 20.09
C LYS A 144 8.22 11.14 19.31
N PHE A 145 9.09 11.65 18.45
CA PHE A 145 10.06 10.83 17.75
C PHE A 145 10.82 9.86 18.66
N GLY A 146 10.90 8.61 18.25
CA GLY A 146 11.58 7.55 19.01
C GLY A 146 10.77 7.00 20.20
N VAL A 147 9.60 7.56 20.52
CA VAL A 147 8.75 7.13 21.64
C VAL A 147 7.45 6.51 21.14
N GLU A 148 6.64 7.27 20.41
CA GLU A 148 5.38 6.76 19.85
C GLU A 148 5.03 7.49 18.55
N GLY A 149 4.42 6.76 17.61
CA GLY A 149 3.75 7.33 16.44
C GLY A 149 2.35 7.84 16.82
N GLN A 150 1.73 8.56 15.88
CA GLN A 150 0.36 9.04 16.02
C GLN A 150 -0.48 8.55 14.84
N LEU A 151 -1.81 8.47 15.02
CA LEU A 151 -2.71 8.13 13.94
C LEU A 151 -2.70 9.26 12.88
N THR A 152 -2.87 8.90 11.61
CA THR A 152 -3.00 9.89 10.53
C THR A 152 -4.06 10.95 10.85
N SER A 153 -5.21 10.50 11.37
CA SER A 153 -6.30 11.41 11.80
C SER A 153 -5.92 12.29 12.98
N GLN A 154 -5.07 11.84 13.89
CA GLN A 154 -4.60 12.64 15.03
C GLN A 154 -3.66 13.75 14.56
N ILE A 155 -2.63 13.40 13.74
CA ILE A 155 -1.71 14.40 13.19
C ILE A 155 -2.48 15.40 12.32
N ALA A 156 -3.46 14.94 11.52
CA ALA A 156 -4.29 15.82 10.71
C ALA A 156 -5.06 16.85 11.56
N ARG A 157 -5.73 16.39 12.62
CA ARG A 157 -6.49 17.28 13.52
C ARG A 157 -5.59 18.27 14.28
N SER A 158 -4.42 17.82 14.74
CA SER A 158 -3.48 18.71 15.45
C SER A 158 -2.92 19.83 14.55
N ASN A 159 -3.01 19.67 13.23
CA ASN A 159 -2.56 20.65 12.24
C ASN A 159 -3.71 21.38 11.55
N ASP A 160 -4.97 21.25 12.02
CA ASP A 160 -6.17 21.82 11.39
C ASP A 160 -6.29 21.44 9.90
N ALA A 161 -5.90 20.22 9.55
CA ALA A 161 -5.85 19.75 8.18
C ALA A 161 -7.25 19.39 7.65
N VAL A 162 -7.54 19.82 6.42
CA VAL A 162 -8.75 19.43 5.69
C VAL A 162 -8.66 17.99 5.18
N ALA A 163 -7.49 17.59 4.71
CA ALA A 163 -7.23 16.25 4.21
C ALA A 163 -5.82 15.78 4.60
N ALA A 164 -5.62 14.46 4.73
CA ALA A 164 -4.30 13.88 4.97
C ALA A 164 -4.24 12.44 4.48
N ILE A 165 -3.01 11.99 4.17
CA ILE A 165 -2.65 10.59 3.97
C ILE A 165 -1.43 10.25 4.83
N ASN A 166 -1.25 8.99 5.21
CA ASN A 166 -0.02 8.55 5.87
C ASN A 166 1.21 8.83 4.99
N GLY A 167 2.36 9.05 5.61
CA GLY A 167 3.58 9.52 4.96
C GLY A 167 4.64 8.44 4.76
N GLY A 168 5.83 8.68 5.31
CA GLY A 168 7.01 7.85 5.18
C GLY A 168 7.00 6.57 6.02
N GLY A 169 7.95 5.70 5.73
CA GLY A 169 8.13 4.43 6.43
C GLY A 169 8.81 4.58 7.78
N PHE A 170 8.80 3.48 8.52
CA PHE A 170 9.45 3.36 9.83
C PHE A 170 9.88 1.90 10.07
N PRO A 171 10.97 1.67 10.81
CA PRO A 171 11.40 0.33 11.15
C PRO A 171 10.41 -0.31 12.13
N ASP A 172 10.20 -1.62 11.97
CA ASP A 172 9.36 -2.44 12.86
C ASP A 172 10.30 -3.13 13.87
N GLU A 173 10.83 -2.36 14.81
CA GLU A 173 11.85 -2.84 15.77
C GLU A 173 11.26 -3.57 16.98
N SER A 174 9.92 -3.66 17.10
CA SER A 174 9.30 -4.31 18.25
C SER A 174 9.29 -5.83 18.10
N THR A 175 9.68 -6.54 19.15
CA THR A 175 9.51 -7.99 19.32
C THR A 175 8.04 -8.44 19.36
N GLY A 176 7.09 -7.50 19.31
CA GLY A 176 5.66 -7.69 19.51
C GLY A 176 4.77 -7.52 18.27
N TRP A 177 5.27 -7.71 17.05
CA TRP A 177 4.47 -7.71 15.82
C TRP A 177 3.87 -6.36 15.36
N THR A 178 4.09 -5.28 16.12
CA THR A 178 3.53 -3.96 15.83
C THR A 178 4.61 -2.90 16.03
N GLY A 179 5.21 -2.40 14.95
CA GLY A 179 6.05 -1.21 15.02
C GLY A 179 5.29 -0.05 15.65
N THR A 180 5.95 0.69 16.53
CA THR A 180 5.32 1.80 17.26
C THR A 180 4.99 2.99 16.37
N GLY A 181 5.49 3.01 15.12
CA GLY A 181 5.41 4.19 14.26
C GLY A 181 6.18 5.39 14.79
N ALA A 182 7.10 5.19 15.74
CA ALA A 182 7.74 6.29 16.47
C ALA A 182 8.93 6.90 15.75
N THR A 183 9.70 6.09 15.02
CA THR A 183 10.97 6.50 14.42
C THR A 183 10.85 6.51 12.89
N PRO A 184 10.88 7.65 12.21
CA PRO A 184 10.87 7.68 10.75
C PRO A 184 12.14 7.07 10.17
N THR A 185 12.05 6.56 8.93
CA THR A 185 13.25 6.28 8.12
C THR A 185 13.63 7.53 7.32
N GLY A 186 14.94 7.76 7.14
CA GLY A 186 15.44 8.87 6.32
C GLY A 186 15.29 10.23 6.97
N VAL A 187 14.71 11.19 6.25
CA VAL A 187 14.58 12.59 6.71
C VAL A 187 13.15 13.07 6.74
N ILE A 188 12.85 14.02 7.63
CA ILE A 188 11.63 14.84 7.62
C ILE A 188 12.04 16.30 7.62
N ILE A 189 11.52 17.06 6.64
CA ILE A 189 11.63 18.50 6.55
C ILE A 189 10.22 19.09 6.65
N HIS A 190 10.06 20.11 7.48
CA HIS A 190 8.82 20.86 7.63
C HIS A 190 9.12 22.35 7.77
N ASN A 191 8.46 23.18 6.97
CA ASN A 191 8.70 24.62 6.87
C ASN A 191 10.18 24.98 6.58
N GLY A 192 10.88 24.17 5.76
CA GLY A 192 12.28 24.34 5.42
C GLY A 192 13.28 23.94 6.51
N GLU A 193 12.81 23.44 7.65
CA GLU A 193 13.64 22.97 8.75
C GLU A 193 13.67 21.43 8.80
N ILE A 194 14.88 20.88 9.03
CA ILE A 194 15.04 19.44 9.26
C ILE A 194 14.50 19.11 10.66
N LYS A 195 13.39 18.37 10.72
CA LYS A 195 12.77 17.92 11.98
C LYS A 195 13.29 16.57 12.43
N PHE A 196 13.71 15.72 11.49
CA PHE A 196 14.29 14.41 11.75
C PHE A 196 15.32 14.06 10.68
N ASP A 197 16.46 13.49 11.09
CA ASP A 197 17.51 12.99 10.20
C ASP A 197 18.13 11.70 10.76
N ALA A 198 17.77 10.56 10.15
CA ALA A 198 18.38 9.26 10.45
C ALA A 198 19.67 9.00 9.66
N ILE A 199 19.95 9.80 8.61
CA ILE A 199 21.02 9.54 7.63
C ILE A 199 22.36 10.07 8.14
N LYS A 200 22.32 11.21 8.82
CA LYS A 200 23.51 11.90 9.42
C LYS A 200 24.64 12.25 8.44
N ASN A 201 24.47 11.96 7.15
CA ASN A 201 25.43 12.27 6.09
C ASN A 201 24.71 13.03 4.97
N GLU A 202 24.98 14.31 4.87
CA GLU A 202 24.32 15.23 3.93
C GLU A 202 24.49 14.86 2.43
N GLU A 203 25.49 14.04 2.09
CA GLU A 203 25.73 13.59 0.71
C GLU A 203 24.99 12.27 0.35
N THR A 204 24.43 11.58 1.33
CA THR A 204 23.72 10.32 1.07
C THR A 204 22.37 10.59 0.45
N LYS A 205 22.14 10.06 -0.74
CA LYS A 205 20.85 10.16 -1.43
C LYS A 205 19.89 9.06 -0.96
N VAL A 206 18.67 9.46 -0.68
CA VAL A 206 17.56 8.56 -0.31
C VAL A 206 16.32 8.88 -1.11
N ASP A 207 15.47 7.86 -1.32
CA ASP A 207 14.17 8.08 -1.94
C ASP A 207 13.36 9.09 -1.11
N THR A 208 12.94 10.14 -1.77
CA THR A 208 12.34 11.32 -1.13
C THR A 208 11.12 11.78 -1.91
N MET A 209 10.09 12.16 -1.17
CA MET A 209 8.97 12.99 -1.59
C MET A 209 9.17 14.37 -0.99
N ALA A 210 9.18 15.42 -1.81
CA ALA A 210 9.37 16.77 -1.32
C ALA A 210 8.53 17.80 -2.08
N PHE A 211 8.23 18.92 -1.42
CA PHE A 211 7.60 20.08 -2.03
C PHE A 211 8.51 21.31 -1.92
N THR A 212 8.66 22.02 -3.03
CA THR A 212 9.26 23.37 -3.01
C THR A 212 8.25 24.38 -2.48
N LYS A 213 8.73 25.57 -2.13
CA LYS A 213 7.88 26.68 -1.67
C LYS A 213 6.78 27.05 -2.69
N GLU A 214 7.04 26.87 -3.97
CA GLU A 214 6.09 27.14 -5.05
C GLU A 214 5.04 26.02 -5.22
N GLY A 215 5.17 24.91 -4.49
CA GLY A 215 4.25 23.77 -4.57
C GLY A 215 4.62 22.76 -5.65
N ARG A 216 5.87 22.71 -6.10
CA ARG A 216 6.34 21.66 -7.02
C ARG A 216 6.69 20.40 -6.25
N LEU A 217 6.15 19.27 -6.68
CA LEU A 217 6.48 17.95 -6.15
C LEU A 217 7.79 17.44 -6.76
N LEU A 218 8.72 17.08 -5.91
CA LEU A 218 9.97 16.41 -6.24
C LEU A 218 9.86 14.94 -5.78
N VAL A 219 10.28 14.01 -6.65
CA VAL A 219 10.27 12.57 -6.37
C VAL A 219 11.55 11.94 -6.90
N GLY A 220 12.11 11.00 -6.15
CA GLY A 220 13.36 10.32 -6.49
C GLY A 220 14.39 10.41 -5.39
N LYS A 221 15.66 10.22 -5.73
CA LYS A 221 16.76 10.19 -4.78
C LYS A 221 17.41 11.55 -4.63
N TYR A 222 17.29 12.13 -3.45
CA TYR A 222 17.90 13.40 -3.09
C TYR A 222 18.73 13.27 -1.82
N ASN A 223 19.79 14.06 -1.73
CA ASN A 223 20.50 14.33 -0.48
C ASN A 223 20.05 15.66 0.14
N ILE A 224 20.42 15.91 1.39
CA ILE A 224 20.00 17.12 2.13
C ILE A 224 20.48 18.40 1.45
N LYS A 225 21.68 18.40 0.88
CA LYS A 225 22.23 19.55 0.19
C LYS A 225 21.42 19.94 -1.05
N GLU A 226 21.08 18.94 -1.90
CA GLU A 226 20.22 19.15 -3.06
C GLU A 226 18.83 19.68 -2.67
N LEU A 227 18.22 19.15 -1.60
CA LEU A 227 16.93 19.63 -1.09
C LEU A 227 16.98 21.09 -0.65
N LYS A 228 18.07 21.51 0.02
CA LYS A 228 18.30 22.91 0.40
C LYS A 228 18.47 23.80 -0.84
N GLU A 229 19.26 23.38 -1.83
CA GLU A 229 19.48 24.12 -3.09
C GLU A 229 18.19 24.29 -3.89
N LEU A 230 17.32 23.28 -3.89
CA LEU A 230 16.00 23.28 -4.53
C LEU A 230 14.92 24.04 -3.72
N LYS A 231 15.29 24.65 -2.58
CA LYS A 231 14.39 25.40 -1.70
C LYS A 231 13.18 24.62 -1.25
N VAL A 232 13.42 23.35 -0.91
CA VAL A 232 12.40 22.46 -0.36
C VAL A 232 11.92 22.99 0.98
N THR A 233 10.60 23.05 1.16
CA THR A 233 9.96 23.42 2.43
C THR A 233 9.40 22.21 3.16
N GLU A 234 8.97 21.18 2.42
CA GLU A 234 8.34 19.99 2.97
C GLU A 234 8.99 18.76 2.35
N ALA A 235 9.43 17.79 3.16
CA ALA A 235 9.93 16.52 2.65
C ALA A 235 9.77 15.38 3.66
N LEU A 236 9.65 14.20 3.14
CA LEU A 236 9.81 12.93 3.86
C LEU A 236 10.48 11.89 2.96
N SER A 237 11.18 10.93 3.58
CA SER A 237 11.81 9.85 2.84
C SER A 237 10.87 8.68 2.69
N PHE A 238 10.56 8.34 1.46
CA PHE A 238 9.95 7.09 1.03
C PHE A 238 9.94 6.97 -0.50
N GLY A 239 9.74 5.73 -0.99
CA GLY A 239 9.67 5.42 -2.41
C GLY A 239 9.14 4.01 -2.65
N PRO A 240 9.36 3.48 -3.83
CA PRO A 240 10.08 4.10 -4.94
C PRO A 240 9.24 5.15 -5.68
N PRO A 241 9.86 6.03 -6.50
CA PRO A 241 9.14 6.85 -7.47
C PRO A 241 8.42 5.94 -8.47
N LEU A 242 7.21 6.33 -8.88
CA LEU A 242 6.33 5.56 -9.78
C LEU A 242 6.23 6.19 -11.17
N VAL A 243 6.21 7.51 -11.22
CA VAL A 243 6.18 8.30 -12.46
C VAL A 243 7.18 9.44 -12.32
N VAL A 244 8.07 9.60 -13.30
CA VAL A 244 9.06 10.68 -13.30
C VAL A 244 9.11 11.32 -14.67
N ASN A 245 8.95 12.64 -14.75
CA ASN A 245 8.90 13.40 -16.01
C ASN A 245 7.86 12.85 -17.00
N GLY A 246 6.73 12.36 -16.52
CA GLY A 246 5.68 11.74 -17.32
C GLY A 246 5.99 10.33 -17.82
N LYS A 247 7.09 9.72 -17.38
CA LYS A 247 7.48 8.36 -17.77
C LYS A 247 7.23 7.38 -16.60
N PRO A 248 6.70 6.18 -16.91
CA PRO A 248 6.59 5.11 -15.90
C PRO A 248 7.99 4.66 -15.47
N THR A 249 8.16 4.34 -14.19
CA THR A 249 9.40 3.75 -13.66
C THR A 249 9.35 2.22 -13.62
N ILE A 250 8.15 1.63 -13.71
CA ILE A 250 7.94 0.19 -13.76
C ILE A 250 7.50 -0.16 -15.19
N THR A 251 8.44 -0.63 -15.99
CA THR A 251 8.22 -0.99 -17.41
C THR A 251 7.93 -2.47 -17.60
N SER A 252 8.34 -3.31 -16.63
CA SER A 252 8.07 -4.75 -16.61
C SER A 252 7.72 -5.22 -15.19
N GLY A 253 6.98 -6.32 -15.10
CA GLY A 253 6.57 -6.89 -13.81
C GLY A 253 5.58 -6.00 -13.03
N ASP A 254 5.52 -6.19 -11.72
CA ASP A 254 4.58 -5.55 -10.80
C ASP A 254 5.21 -4.49 -9.88
N GLY A 255 6.53 -4.26 -10.02
CA GLY A 255 7.32 -3.37 -9.16
C GLY A 255 7.94 -4.07 -7.94
N GLY A 256 7.80 -5.39 -7.83
CA GLY A 256 8.52 -6.22 -6.85
C GLY A 256 7.96 -6.22 -5.42
N TRP A 257 6.83 -5.53 -5.17
CA TRP A 257 6.25 -5.40 -3.83
C TRP A 257 4.93 -6.16 -3.66
N GLY A 258 4.50 -6.94 -4.69
CA GLY A 258 3.27 -7.72 -4.69
C GLY A 258 2.01 -6.89 -4.48
N VAL A 259 0.91 -7.58 -4.12
CA VAL A 259 -0.42 -6.98 -3.89
C VAL A 259 -0.58 -6.60 -2.43
N ALA A 260 -0.87 -5.32 -2.16
CA ALA A 260 -1.07 -4.79 -0.81
C ALA A 260 -1.94 -3.52 -0.83
N PRO A 261 -2.47 -3.05 0.33
CA PRO A 261 -2.95 -1.67 0.47
C PRO A 261 -1.84 -0.70 0.08
N ARG A 262 -2.19 0.39 -0.62
CA ARG A 262 -1.20 1.34 -1.15
C ARG A 262 -1.57 2.77 -0.80
N THR A 263 -0.54 3.58 -0.58
CA THR A 263 -0.63 5.04 -0.49
C THR A 263 0.35 5.62 -1.50
N ALA A 264 -0.09 6.60 -2.26
CA ALA A 264 0.77 7.29 -3.23
C ALA A 264 0.38 8.76 -3.35
N ILE A 265 1.33 9.57 -3.79
CA ILE A 265 1.13 10.98 -4.07
C ILE A 265 1.75 11.31 -5.42
N GLY A 266 1.11 12.23 -6.16
CA GLY A 266 1.63 12.66 -7.44
C GLY A 266 1.20 14.06 -7.82
N GLN A 267 1.82 14.64 -8.84
CA GLN A 267 1.51 15.95 -9.38
C GLN A 267 1.19 15.86 -10.87
N ARG A 268 0.12 16.53 -11.26
CA ARG A 268 -0.33 16.64 -12.63
C ARG A 268 0.38 17.79 -13.36
N ARG A 269 0.23 17.84 -14.70
CA ARG A 269 0.76 18.96 -15.50
C ARG A 269 0.15 20.32 -15.15
N ASP A 270 -1.12 20.35 -14.73
CA ASP A 270 -1.80 21.58 -14.29
C ASP A 270 -1.39 22.04 -12.89
N GLY A 271 -0.44 21.35 -12.26
CA GLY A 271 0.07 21.63 -10.93
C GLY A 271 -0.73 20.98 -9.79
N ALA A 272 -1.94 20.48 -10.06
CA ALA A 272 -2.76 19.83 -9.03
C ALA A 272 -2.07 18.58 -8.44
N ILE A 273 -2.23 18.41 -7.13
CA ILE A 273 -1.71 17.24 -6.41
C ILE A 273 -2.78 16.15 -6.35
N VAL A 274 -2.36 14.93 -6.57
CA VAL A 274 -3.17 13.72 -6.44
C VAL A 274 -2.70 12.93 -5.23
N MET A 275 -3.57 12.75 -4.24
CA MET A 275 -3.40 11.81 -3.14
C MET A 275 -4.22 10.56 -3.44
N LEU A 276 -3.63 9.38 -3.35
CA LEU A 276 -4.26 8.10 -3.63
C LEU A 276 -4.05 7.13 -2.47
N VAL A 277 -5.15 6.52 -2.00
CA VAL A 277 -5.12 5.39 -1.07
C VAL A 277 -5.96 4.26 -1.62
N ILE A 278 -5.38 3.08 -1.68
CA ILE A 278 -6.03 1.84 -2.11
C ILE A 278 -6.14 0.92 -0.90
N ASP A 279 -7.37 0.50 -0.59
CA ASP A 279 -7.65 -0.52 0.43
C ASP A 279 -7.13 -1.89 0.00
N GLY A 280 -6.80 -2.73 0.96
CA GLY A 280 -6.35 -4.09 0.67
C GLY A 280 -6.46 -5.03 1.86
N ARG A 281 -6.03 -6.30 1.65
CA ARG A 281 -6.08 -7.38 2.65
C ARG A 281 -7.50 -7.66 3.17
N GLN A 282 -8.52 -7.40 2.34
CA GLN A 282 -9.94 -7.58 2.63
C GLN A 282 -10.60 -8.36 1.50
N VAL A 283 -11.67 -9.10 1.79
CA VAL A 283 -12.43 -9.86 0.77
C VAL A 283 -12.96 -8.94 -0.34
N SER A 284 -13.34 -7.71 0.00
CA SER A 284 -13.87 -6.72 -0.95
C SER A 284 -12.79 -5.91 -1.67
N SER A 285 -11.53 -5.99 -1.22
CA SER A 285 -10.38 -5.29 -1.77
C SER A 285 -9.09 -6.03 -1.39
N LEU A 286 -8.47 -6.69 -2.34
CA LEU A 286 -7.21 -7.42 -2.10
C LEU A 286 -6.02 -6.46 -1.97
N GLY A 287 -6.08 -5.34 -2.69
CA GLY A 287 -5.01 -4.35 -2.83
C GLY A 287 -4.53 -4.23 -4.27
N ALA A 288 -3.47 -3.46 -4.46
CA ALA A 288 -2.85 -3.22 -5.76
C ALA A 288 -1.34 -3.47 -5.73
N THR A 289 -0.78 -3.78 -6.91
CA THR A 289 0.66 -3.75 -7.15
C THR A 289 1.13 -2.30 -7.35
N LEU A 290 2.43 -2.05 -7.26
CA LEU A 290 2.97 -0.72 -7.57
C LEU A 290 2.73 -0.34 -9.04
N ARG A 291 2.77 -1.32 -9.96
CA ARG A 291 2.45 -1.12 -11.37
C ARG A 291 1.02 -0.62 -11.57
N GLU A 292 0.04 -1.24 -10.92
CA GLU A 292 -1.37 -0.82 -11.01
C GLU A 292 -1.58 0.58 -10.43
N VAL A 293 -0.88 0.95 -9.35
CA VAL A 293 -0.88 2.32 -8.81
C VAL A 293 -0.29 3.30 -9.80
N GLN A 294 0.87 2.99 -10.39
CA GLN A 294 1.53 3.79 -11.42
C GLN A 294 0.61 4.05 -12.61
N ASP A 295 0.03 2.98 -13.17
CA ASP A 295 -0.81 3.05 -14.36
C ASP A 295 -2.07 3.89 -14.09
N LEU A 296 -2.67 3.74 -12.90
CA LEU A 296 -3.80 4.56 -12.46
C LEU A 296 -3.42 6.05 -12.36
N LEU A 297 -2.27 6.37 -11.79
CA LEU A 297 -1.81 7.76 -11.66
C LEU A 297 -1.52 8.40 -13.03
N ILE A 298 -0.92 7.64 -13.96
CA ILE A 298 -0.69 8.09 -15.35
C ILE A 298 -2.04 8.35 -16.05
N GLU A 299 -3.02 7.46 -15.91
CA GLU A 299 -4.38 7.65 -16.45
C GLU A 299 -5.02 8.96 -15.96
N LYS A 300 -4.72 9.37 -14.73
CA LYS A 300 -5.23 10.63 -14.14
C LYS A 300 -4.37 11.86 -14.49
N GLY A 301 -3.42 11.73 -15.41
CA GLY A 301 -2.59 12.82 -15.93
C GLY A 301 -1.43 13.23 -15.02
N VAL A 302 -1.05 12.36 -14.08
CA VAL A 302 0.09 12.60 -13.18
C VAL A 302 1.40 12.44 -13.98
N VAL A 303 2.33 13.35 -13.76
CA VAL A 303 3.65 13.38 -14.42
C VAL A 303 4.82 13.14 -13.47
N ASN A 304 4.64 13.38 -12.18
CA ASN A 304 5.57 12.97 -11.14
C ASN A 304 4.80 12.33 -10.00
N ALA A 305 5.19 11.15 -9.56
CA ALA A 305 4.55 10.44 -8.47
C ALA A 305 5.52 9.51 -7.74
N THR A 306 5.27 9.33 -6.45
CA THR A 306 5.97 8.35 -5.63
C THR A 306 5.01 7.53 -4.79
N ASN A 307 5.42 6.31 -4.48
CA ASN A 307 4.80 5.48 -3.46
C ASN A 307 5.12 6.05 -2.07
N LEU A 308 4.17 5.94 -1.15
CA LEU A 308 4.31 6.20 0.28
C LEU A 308 4.14 4.90 1.05
N ASP A 309 4.28 4.93 2.39
CA ASP A 309 4.12 3.74 3.20
C ASP A 309 2.72 3.13 3.01
N GLY A 310 2.70 1.85 2.79
CA GLY A 310 1.52 1.08 2.43
C GLY A 310 1.05 0.13 3.53
N GLY A 311 0.39 -0.94 3.10
CA GLY A 311 -0.04 -1.99 4.01
C GLY A 311 -1.03 -1.50 5.07
N SER A 312 -0.77 -1.81 6.34
CA SER A 312 -1.64 -1.40 7.45
C SER A 312 -1.59 0.10 7.76
N SER A 313 -0.60 0.83 7.21
CA SER A 313 -0.48 2.28 7.38
C SER A 313 -1.40 3.07 6.44
N SER A 314 -1.87 2.45 5.32
CA SER A 314 -2.67 3.12 4.30
C SER A 314 -3.94 3.73 4.86
N THR A 315 -3.95 5.05 5.03
CA THR A 315 -5.04 5.82 5.64
C THR A 315 -5.26 7.11 4.88
N MET A 316 -6.52 7.46 4.62
CA MET A 316 -6.95 8.74 4.05
C MET A 316 -7.97 9.41 4.96
N TYR A 317 -7.62 10.60 5.41
CA TYR A 317 -8.46 11.48 6.22
C TYR A 317 -9.01 12.60 5.35
N LEU A 318 -10.28 12.94 5.52
CA LEU A 318 -10.94 14.07 4.84
C LEU A 318 -12.06 14.65 5.73
N ASN A 319 -12.04 15.96 5.98
CA ASN A 319 -13.08 16.70 6.68
C ASN A 319 -13.49 16.08 8.03
N GLY A 320 -12.52 15.66 8.85
CA GLY A 320 -12.79 15.11 10.19
C GLY A 320 -12.88 13.60 10.28
N GLU A 321 -12.92 12.88 9.15
CA GLU A 321 -13.17 11.44 9.09
C GLU A 321 -12.08 10.68 8.31
N VAL A 322 -11.82 9.43 8.71
CA VAL A 322 -11.07 8.46 7.88
C VAL A 322 -12.04 7.87 6.86
N ILE A 323 -11.79 8.12 5.59
CA ILE A 323 -12.73 7.78 4.51
C ILE A 323 -12.46 6.45 3.82
N ASN A 324 -11.29 5.84 4.04
CA ASN A 324 -10.95 4.50 3.57
C ASN A 324 -11.14 3.45 4.68
N ASN A 325 -10.85 2.18 4.39
CA ASN A 325 -10.92 1.10 5.36
C ASN A 325 -9.51 0.53 5.63
N PRO A 326 -8.77 1.05 6.63
CA PRO A 326 -7.41 0.61 6.92
C PRO A 326 -7.32 -0.89 7.20
N ALA A 327 -6.25 -1.53 6.72
CA ALA A 327 -6.07 -2.99 6.83
C ALA A 327 -5.52 -3.44 8.21
N ASN A 328 -5.73 -2.66 9.24
CA ASN A 328 -5.39 -2.99 10.62
C ASN A 328 -6.68 -3.30 11.40
N SER A 329 -6.70 -4.41 12.15
CA SER A 329 -7.87 -4.85 12.92
C SER A 329 -8.31 -3.85 14.00
N LEU A 330 -7.46 -2.94 14.40
CA LEU A 330 -7.71 -1.88 15.38
C LEU A 330 -8.05 -0.52 14.73
N GLY A 331 -8.26 -0.47 13.41
CA GLY A 331 -8.48 0.77 12.67
C GLY A 331 -7.18 1.35 12.09
N GLU A 332 -6.93 2.64 12.27
CA GLU A 332 -5.69 3.27 11.81
C GLU A 332 -4.46 2.70 12.53
N ARG A 333 -3.34 2.63 11.82
CA ARG A 333 -2.02 2.36 12.42
C ARG A 333 -1.34 3.66 12.81
N ALA A 334 -0.65 3.68 13.96
CA ALA A 334 0.23 4.78 14.33
C ALA A 334 1.41 4.86 13.34
N VAL A 335 1.70 6.08 12.86
CA VAL A 335 2.72 6.40 11.86
C VAL A 335 3.58 7.58 12.33
N PRO A 336 4.83 7.70 11.85
CA PRO A 336 5.71 8.80 12.26
C PRO A 336 5.42 10.10 11.51
N SER A 337 4.78 10.03 10.35
CA SER A 337 4.56 11.19 9.48
C SER A 337 3.33 11.02 8.59
N VAL A 338 2.82 12.16 8.12
CA VAL A 338 1.71 12.27 7.17
C VAL A 338 2.01 13.34 6.13
N VAL A 339 1.32 13.30 5.01
CA VAL A 339 1.18 14.45 4.10
C VAL A 339 -0.23 14.99 4.25
N TYR A 340 -0.36 16.28 4.54
CA TYR A 340 -1.67 16.89 4.77
C TYR A 340 -1.90 18.17 3.96
N VAL A 341 -3.16 18.55 3.85
CA VAL A 341 -3.64 19.77 3.19
C VAL A 341 -4.21 20.70 4.26
N LYS A 342 -3.67 21.89 4.32
CA LYS A 342 -4.11 22.93 5.26
C LYS A 342 -5.24 23.78 4.67
#